data_4f3acb1dd326f28ac106f8b40a733b71
#
_entry.id   4f3acb1dd326f28ac106f8b40a733b71
#
_cell.length_a   1.000
_cell.length_b   1.000
_cell.length_c   1.000
_cell.angle_alpha   90.00
_cell.angle_beta   90.00
_cell.angle_gamma   90.00
#
_symmetry.space_group_name_H-M   'P 1'
#
loop_
_entity.id
_entity.type
_entity.pdbx_description
1 polymer ?
#
loop_
_entity_poly.entity_id
_entity_poly.type
_entity_poly.pdbx_seq_one_letter_code
_entity_poly.pdbx_strand_id
1 'polypeptide(L)'
;MLNGNARTANSGFILLGMLCLLVISGYILTQASAKWSDVVKREREQELLKVGDTIRKSIGSYYNATPGVVKQYPPTLEALLYDDRFPMPKRHIRKLYIDPVTQREGWGIVVAPNGGVMGVNSLSGEKPFKQKNFRPIYQDFEDKDYYGQWYFVYVENYL
;
A
#
# COMPACT_ATOMS: atom_id res chain seq x y z
N MET A 1 14.67 -60.74 44.52
CA MET A 1 15.49 -60.13 43.47
C MET A 1 14.70 -60.08 42.20
N LEU A 2 14.64 -58.99 41.53
CA LEU A 2 14.12 -58.66 40.22
C LEU A 2 12.99 -57.64 40.25
N ASN A 3 13.32 -56.41 39.91
CA ASN A 3 12.54 -55.61 38.96
C ASN A 3 13.21 -54.24 38.80
N GLY A 4 14.12 -54.15 37.86
CA GLY A 4 14.82 -52.87 37.60
C GLY A 4 14.76 -52.35 36.17
N ASN A 5 13.95 -52.92 35.24
CA ASN A 5 14.10 -52.56 33.79
C ASN A 5 12.85 -52.09 33.06
N ALA A 6 11.72 -51.93 33.72
CA ALA A 6 10.50 -51.48 32.97
C ALA A 6 10.35 -49.95 32.87
N ARG A 7 11.13 -49.16 33.65
CA ARG A 7 10.97 -47.70 33.71
C ARG A 7 11.77 -46.93 32.65
N THR A 8 12.81 -47.52 32.06
CA THR A 8 13.67 -46.82 31.07
C THR A 8 13.11 -46.83 29.66
N ALA A 9 12.30 -47.82 29.28
CA ALA A 9 11.72 -47.92 27.94
C ALA A 9 10.63 -46.83 27.73
N ASN A 10 9.83 -46.50 28.74
CA ASN A 10 8.79 -45.47 28.63
C ASN A 10 9.37 -44.05 28.55
N SER A 11 10.54 -43.80 29.18
CA SER A 11 11.18 -42.47 29.13
C SER A 11 11.71 -42.14 27.73
N GLY A 12 12.21 -43.10 26.97
CA GLY A 12 12.66 -42.90 25.59
C GLY A 12 11.52 -42.59 24.63
N PHE A 13 10.38 -43.26 24.83
CA PHE A 13 9.18 -43.03 24.00
C PHE A 13 8.58 -41.63 24.24
N ILE A 14 8.56 -41.18 25.50
CA ILE A 14 8.09 -39.83 25.87
C ILE A 14 9.01 -38.76 25.27
N LEU A 15 10.33 -38.96 25.32
CA LEU A 15 11.29 -38.03 24.72
C LEU A 15 11.11 -37.92 23.21
N LEU A 16 10.95 -39.05 22.52
CA LEU A 16 10.68 -39.11 21.08
C LEU A 16 9.38 -38.39 20.73
N GLY A 17 8.30 -38.64 21.49
CA GLY A 17 7.03 -37.94 21.32
C GLY A 17 7.13 -36.44 21.48
N MET A 18 7.91 -36.00 22.48
CA MET A 18 8.14 -34.57 22.74
C MET A 18 8.96 -33.91 21.63
N LEU A 19 9.96 -34.60 21.09
CA LEU A 19 10.72 -34.16 19.92
C LEU A 19 9.83 -34.00 18.68
N CYS A 20 9.01 -35.01 18.38
CA CYS A 20 8.08 -34.93 17.27
C CYS A 20 7.10 -33.75 17.43
N LEU A 21 6.61 -33.51 18.63
CA LEU A 21 5.68 -32.43 18.92
C LEU A 21 6.35 -31.04 18.70
N LEU A 22 7.61 -30.88 19.08
CA LEU A 22 8.38 -29.65 18.83
C LEU A 22 8.59 -29.42 17.34
N VAL A 23 8.93 -30.46 16.58
CA VAL A 23 9.11 -30.34 15.11
C VAL A 23 7.82 -29.93 14.43
N ILE A 24 6.70 -30.57 14.77
CA ILE A 24 5.37 -30.25 14.22
C ILE A 24 4.98 -28.82 14.58
N SER A 25 5.17 -28.40 15.83
CA SER A 25 4.87 -27.06 16.29
C SER A 25 5.70 -26.02 15.54
N GLY A 26 6.98 -26.26 15.34
CA GLY A 26 7.88 -25.39 14.58
C GLY A 26 7.44 -25.25 13.10
N TYR A 27 7.02 -26.34 12.48
CA TYR A 27 6.50 -26.34 11.12
C TYR A 27 5.22 -25.51 10.99
N ILE A 28 4.27 -25.67 11.91
CA ILE A 28 3.01 -24.92 11.92
C ILE A 28 3.28 -23.41 12.08
N LEU A 29 4.20 -23.01 12.95
CA LEU A 29 4.56 -21.61 13.16
C LEU A 29 5.15 -20.96 11.90
N THR A 30 5.99 -21.67 11.15
CA THR A 30 6.57 -21.13 9.91
C THR A 30 5.51 -20.90 8.83
N GLN A 31 4.53 -21.80 8.70
CA GLN A 31 3.42 -21.64 7.76
C GLN A 31 2.48 -20.48 8.13
N ALA A 32 2.24 -20.28 9.42
CA ALA A 32 1.43 -19.17 9.91
C ALA A 32 2.07 -17.80 9.60
N SER A 33 3.39 -17.67 9.79
CA SER A 33 4.14 -16.44 9.49
C SER A 33 4.07 -16.04 8.01
N ALA A 34 4.21 -16.99 7.09
CA ALA A 34 4.14 -16.71 5.65
C ALA A 34 2.76 -16.16 5.24
N LYS A 35 1.68 -16.80 5.72
CA LYS A 35 0.31 -16.34 5.45
C LYS A 35 0.02 -14.95 6.02
N TRP A 36 0.56 -14.65 7.20
CA TRP A 36 0.40 -13.33 7.83
C TRP A 36 1.05 -12.22 6.99
N SER A 37 2.25 -12.47 6.47
CA SER A 37 2.95 -11.54 5.57
C SER A 37 2.12 -11.19 4.33
N ASP A 38 1.50 -12.19 3.70
CA ASP A 38 0.64 -11.98 2.53
C ASP A 38 -0.62 -11.15 2.87
N VAL A 39 -1.23 -11.38 4.02
CA VAL A 39 -2.39 -10.60 4.49
C VAL A 39 -2.01 -9.13 4.65
N VAL A 40 -0.93 -8.85 5.38
CA VAL A 40 -0.44 -7.49 5.61
C VAL A 40 -0.10 -6.79 4.29
N LYS A 41 0.51 -7.50 3.35
CA LYS A 41 0.84 -6.93 2.04
C LYS A 41 -0.42 -6.57 1.24
N ARG A 42 -1.45 -7.40 1.27
CA ARG A 42 -2.75 -7.13 0.64
C ARG A 42 -3.46 -5.93 1.26
N GLU A 43 -3.40 -5.79 2.59
CA GLU A 43 -3.97 -4.63 3.30
C GLU A 43 -3.27 -3.33 2.89
N ARG A 44 -1.93 -3.34 2.82
CA ARG A 44 -1.15 -2.19 2.34
C ARG A 44 -1.47 -1.81 0.90
N GLU A 45 -1.65 -2.80 0.03
CA GLU A 45 -2.05 -2.57 -1.37
C GLU A 45 -3.43 -1.93 -1.47
N GLN A 46 -4.41 -2.41 -0.69
CA GLN A 46 -5.74 -1.81 -0.64
C GLN A 46 -5.70 -0.36 -0.12
N GLU A 47 -4.89 -0.11 0.91
CA GLU A 47 -4.71 1.23 1.44
C GLU A 47 -3.98 2.13 0.41
N LEU A 48 -3.01 1.61 -0.36
CA LEU A 48 -2.36 2.33 -1.45
C LEU A 48 -3.38 2.79 -2.50
N LEU A 49 -4.27 1.91 -2.94
CA LEU A 49 -5.32 2.24 -3.89
C LEU A 49 -6.27 3.31 -3.36
N LYS A 50 -6.62 3.25 -2.08
CA LYS A 50 -7.49 4.22 -1.41
C LYS A 50 -6.82 5.57 -1.22
N VAL A 51 -5.59 5.59 -0.74
CA VAL A 51 -4.82 6.81 -0.51
C VAL A 51 -4.46 7.49 -1.83
N GLY A 52 -3.99 6.72 -2.81
CA GLY A 52 -3.69 7.24 -4.15
C GLY A 52 -4.92 7.86 -4.83
N ASP A 53 -6.08 7.19 -4.75
CA ASP A 53 -7.34 7.75 -5.26
C ASP A 53 -7.77 9.02 -4.52
N THR A 54 -7.51 9.09 -3.22
CA THR A 54 -7.79 10.29 -2.41
C THR A 54 -6.92 11.46 -2.85
N ILE A 55 -5.61 11.25 -3.04
CA ILE A 55 -4.69 12.28 -3.52
C ILE A 55 -5.09 12.72 -4.94
N ARG A 56 -5.36 11.78 -5.85
CA ARG A 56 -5.83 12.07 -7.20
C ARG A 56 -7.09 12.96 -7.21
N LYS A 57 -8.09 12.61 -6.40
CA LYS A 57 -9.32 13.41 -6.26
C LYS A 57 -9.06 14.78 -5.68
N SER A 58 -8.12 14.89 -4.75
CA SER A 58 -7.73 16.17 -4.15
C SER A 58 -7.02 17.08 -5.17
N ILE A 59 -6.17 16.52 -6.02
CA ILE A 59 -5.57 17.23 -7.16
C ILE A 59 -6.67 17.71 -8.12
N GLY A 60 -7.64 16.86 -8.43
CA GLY A 60 -8.80 17.24 -9.24
C GLY A 60 -9.63 18.37 -8.61
N SER A 61 -9.85 18.32 -7.30
CA SER A 61 -10.53 19.38 -6.56
C SER A 61 -9.78 20.72 -6.64
N TYR A 62 -8.45 20.69 -6.50
CA TYR A 62 -7.60 21.87 -6.63
C TYR A 62 -7.65 22.44 -8.06
N TYR A 63 -7.51 21.55 -9.07
CA TYR A 63 -7.55 21.91 -10.50
C TYR A 63 -8.88 22.58 -10.87
N ASN A 64 -10.01 21.95 -10.51
CA ASN A 64 -11.34 22.47 -10.80
C ASN A 64 -11.67 23.75 -10.04
N ALA A 65 -11.11 23.94 -8.85
CA ALA A 65 -11.30 25.14 -8.06
C ALA A 65 -10.48 26.33 -8.56
N THR A 66 -9.53 26.14 -9.49
CA THR A 66 -8.71 27.24 -10.02
C THR A 66 -9.60 28.36 -10.58
N PRO A 67 -9.44 29.61 -10.12
CA PRO A 67 -10.19 30.75 -10.66
C PRO A 67 -9.81 31.02 -12.12
N GLY A 68 -10.78 31.49 -12.91
CA GLY A 68 -10.57 31.82 -14.32
C GLY A 68 -10.68 30.65 -15.28
N VAL A 69 -10.34 30.92 -16.55
CA VAL A 69 -10.50 29.99 -17.67
C VAL A 69 -9.36 28.98 -17.74
N VAL A 70 -8.14 29.40 -17.39
CA VAL A 70 -6.95 28.53 -17.43
C VAL A 70 -6.81 27.80 -16.13
N LYS A 71 -7.07 26.51 -16.17
CA LYS A 71 -6.93 25.62 -15.00
C LYS A 71 -5.46 25.27 -14.74
N GLN A 72 -5.12 25.13 -13.46
CA GLN A 72 -3.74 24.85 -13.04
C GLN A 72 -3.67 23.72 -12.03
N TYR A 73 -2.68 22.87 -12.18
CA TYR A 73 -2.35 21.84 -11.19
C TYR A 73 -1.67 22.47 -9.97
N PRO A 74 -1.75 21.84 -8.78
CA PRO A 74 -1.04 22.33 -7.60
C PRO A 74 0.49 22.32 -7.85
N PRO A 75 1.23 23.34 -7.40
CA PRO A 75 2.68 23.38 -7.56
C PRO A 75 3.37 22.30 -6.74
N THR A 76 2.83 21.94 -5.59
CA THR A 76 3.30 20.87 -4.69
C THR A 76 2.12 20.17 -4.04
N LEU A 77 2.36 19.01 -3.37
CA LEU A 77 1.31 18.31 -2.63
C LEU A 77 0.85 19.08 -1.39
N GLU A 78 1.71 19.92 -0.80
CA GLU A 78 1.39 20.78 0.35
C GLU A 78 0.34 21.84 -0.01
N ALA A 79 0.32 22.31 -1.26
CA ALA A 79 -0.70 23.22 -1.75
C ALA A 79 -2.14 22.65 -1.66
N LEU A 80 -2.27 21.31 -1.58
CA LEU A 80 -3.57 20.67 -1.32
C LEU A 80 -4.06 20.83 0.11
N LEU A 81 -3.15 21.03 1.06
CA LEU A 81 -3.50 21.30 2.47
C LEU A 81 -3.97 22.71 2.68
N TYR A 82 -3.39 23.65 1.94
CA TYR A 82 -3.60 25.07 2.10
C TYR A 82 -3.52 25.76 0.75
N ASP A 83 -4.66 26.01 0.15
CA ASP A 83 -4.77 26.74 -1.12
C ASP A 83 -5.01 28.22 -0.83
N ASP A 84 -3.97 29.02 -1.00
CA ASP A 84 -3.92 30.46 -0.73
C ASP A 84 -4.48 31.33 -1.88
N ARG A 85 -4.91 30.73 -2.98
CA ARG A 85 -5.50 31.45 -4.13
C ARG A 85 -6.85 32.07 -3.82
N PHE A 86 -7.42 31.73 -2.66
CA PHE A 86 -8.71 32.26 -2.19
C PHE A 86 -8.56 33.16 -0.98
N PRO A 87 -9.43 34.21 -0.84
CA PRO A 87 -9.43 35.08 0.35
C PRO A 87 -9.57 34.31 1.67
N MET A 88 -10.33 33.19 1.65
CA MET A 88 -10.35 32.21 2.72
C MET A 88 -9.67 30.94 2.21
N PRO A 89 -8.55 30.52 2.83
CA PRO A 89 -7.80 29.36 2.38
C PRO A 89 -8.66 28.10 2.31
N LYS A 90 -8.55 27.39 1.18
CA LYS A 90 -9.31 26.17 0.94
C LYS A 90 -8.43 24.94 1.17
N ARG A 91 -8.99 23.92 1.79
CA ARG A 91 -8.33 22.62 1.97
C ARG A 91 -8.94 21.58 1.02
N HIS A 92 -8.11 20.95 0.22
CA HIS A 92 -8.51 19.90 -0.71
C HIS A 92 -8.24 18.51 -0.14
N ILE A 93 -7.30 18.40 0.81
CA ILE A 93 -6.97 17.18 1.51
C ILE A 93 -6.82 17.44 3.01
N ARG A 94 -7.15 16.46 3.86
CA ARG A 94 -7.10 16.65 5.32
C ARG A 94 -5.67 16.61 5.87
N LYS A 95 -4.84 15.73 5.30
CA LYS A 95 -3.43 15.54 5.66
C LYS A 95 -2.68 14.98 4.47
N LEU A 96 -1.37 15.15 4.42
CA LEU A 96 -0.52 14.37 3.52
C LEU A 96 -0.42 12.95 4.08
N TYR A 97 -0.65 11.99 3.20
CA TYR A 97 -0.57 10.58 3.56
C TYR A 97 0.83 10.07 3.24
N ILE A 98 1.34 9.19 4.10
CA ILE A 98 2.53 8.41 3.80
C ILE A 98 2.19 7.32 2.77
N ASP A 99 3.16 6.85 2.02
CA ASP A 99 2.98 5.71 1.12
C ASP A 99 2.78 4.43 1.95
N PRO A 100 1.61 3.76 1.85
CA PRO A 100 1.30 2.59 2.66
C PRO A 100 2.20 1.38 2.39
N VAL A 101 2.77 1.28 1.19
CA VAL A 101 3.64 0.15 0.81
C VAL A 101 5.05 0.35 1.34
N THR A 102 5.65 1.51 1.10
CA THR A 102 7.01 1.82 1.59
C THR A 102 7.02 2.19 3.05
N GLN A 103 5.88 2.64 3.62
CA GLN A 103 5.74 3.20 4.97
C GLN A 103 6.67 4.38 5.24
N ARG A 104 7.06 5.08 4.19
CA ARG A 104 7.93 6.27 4.23
C ARG A 104 7.16 7.49 3.76
N GLU A 105 7.62 8.64 4.21
CA GLU A 105 7.18 9.91 3.65
C GLU A 105 7.72 10.06 2.22
N GLY A 106 6.94 10.73 1.39
CA GLY A 106 7.28 10.99 -0.01
C GLY A 106 6.56 10.04 -0.97
N TRP A 107 6.16 10.66 -2.08
CA TRP A 107 5.54 10.01 -3.23
C TRP A 107 6.38 10.32 -4.48
N GLY A 108 6.36 9.43 -5.45
CA GLY A 108 6.78 9.78 -6.78
C GLY A 108 5.80 10.83 -7.35
N ILE A 109 6.34 11.90 -7.93
CA ILE A 109 5.53 13.01 -8.45
C ILE A 109 5.40 12.88 -9.96
N VAL A 110 4.17 12.90 -10.45
CA VAL A 110 3.86 12.98 -11.88
C VAL A 110 3.60 14.44 -12.22
N VAL A 111 4.49 15.04 -13.02
CA VAL A 111 4.43 16.44 -13.40
C VAL A 111 3.59 16.59 -14.66
N ALA A 112 2.73 17.62 -14.70
CA ALA A 112 1.96 17.97 -15.88
C ALA A 112 2.81 18.67 -16.95
N PRO A 113 2.43 18.57 -18.24
CA PRO A 113 3.17 19.25 -19.33
C PRO A 113 3.27 20.77 -19.17
N ASN A 114 2.29 21.40 -18.54
CA ASN A 114 2.25 22.83 -18.22
C ASN A 114 2.77 23.16 -16.82
N GLY A 115 3.41 22.20 -16.15
CA GLY A 115 3.91 22.32 -14.78
C GLY A 115 2.87 21.93 -13.72
N GLY A 116 3.33 21.79 -12.48
CA GLY A 116 2.52 21.34 -11.34
C GLY A 116 2.36 19.82 -11.24
N VAL A 117 1.76 19.39 -10.15
CA VAL A 117 1.59 17.98 -9.79
C VAL A 117 0.25 17.48 -10.33
N MET A 118 0.26 16.65 -11.37
CA MET A 118 -0.95 16.05 -11.93
C MET A 118 -1.29 14.69 -11.31
N GLY A 119 -0.35 14.09 -10.59
CA GLY A 119 -0.55 12.78 -9.97
C GLY A 119 0.61 12.36 -9.10
N VAL A 120 0.43 11.18 -8.51
CA VAL A 120 1.44 10.54 -7.66
C VAL A 120 1.56 9.06 -7.98
N ASN A 121 2.69 8.45 -7.63
CA ASN A 121 2.90 7.01 -7.64
C ASN A 121 3.69 6.58 -6.40
N SER A 122 3.60 5.30 -6.04
CA SER A 122 4.43 4.72 -4.99
C SER A 122 5.90 4.70 -5.42
N LEU A 123 6.81 4.83 -4.46
CA LEU A 123 8.25 4.62 -4.69
C LEU A 123 8.68 3.17 -4.48
N SER A 124 7.73 2.25 -4.28
CA SER A 124 8.01 0.84 -4.06
C SER A 124 8.33 0.10 -5.35
N GLY A 125 9.45 -0.64 -5.34
CA GLY A 125 9.82 -1.59 -6.38
C GLY A 125 9.23 -2.99 -6.18
N GLU A 126 8.34 -3.20 -5.21
CA GLU A 126 7.72 -4.50 -4.98
C GLU A 126 6.67 -4.83 -6.03
N LYS A 127 6.51 -6.12 -6.32
CA LYS A 127 5.50 -6.62 -7.25
C LYS A 127 4.11 -6.58 -6.60
N PRO A 128 3.09 -5.99 -7.29
CA PRO A 128 1.71 -5.98 -6.82
C PRO A 128 1.11 -7.38 -6.74
N PHE A 129 0.26 -7.64 -5.75
CA PHE A 129 -0.56 -8.84 -5.70
C PHE A 129 -1.71 -8.77 -6.70
N LYS A 130 -2.40 -7.61 -6.73
CA LYS A 130 -3.51 -7.40 -7.64
C LYS A 130 -2.98 -7.08 -9.03
N GLN A 131 -3.25 -7.96 -9.98
CA GLN A 131 -2.81 -7.84 -11.37
C GLN A 131 -3.96 -7.56 -12.34
N LYS A 132 -5.23 -7.80 -11.92
CA LYS A 132 -6.41 -7.68 -12.78
C LYS A 132 -7.63 -7.18 -12.00
N ASN A 133 -8.71 -6.90 -12.73
CA ASN A 133 -9.99 -6.46 -12.17
C ASN A 133 -9.89 -5.12 -11.44
N PHE A 134 -9.23 -4.15 -12.06
CA PHE A 134 -9.24 -2.77 -11.60
C PHE A 134 -10.50 -2.03 -12.08
N ARG A 135 -10.81 -0.92 -11.41
CA ARG A 135 -11.82 0.00 -11.91
C ARG A 135 -11.38 0.59 -13.26
N PRO A 136 -12.29 0.96 -14.17
CA PRO A 136 -11.94 1.46 -15.50
C PRO A 136 -10.87 2.56 -15.50
N ILE A 137 -10.94 3.47 -14.53
CA ILE A 137 -9.97 4.56 -14.36
C ILE A 137 -8.54 4.10 -13.99
N TYR A 138 -8.37 2.85 -13.55
CA TYR A 138 -7.11 2.23 -13.16
C TYR A 138 -6.80 0.98 -13.97
N GLN A 139 -7.37 0.86 -15.16
CA GLN A 139 -7.11 -0.27 -16.06
C GLN A 139 -5.63 -0.37 -16.42
N ASP A 140 -4.94 0.76 -16.50
CA ASP A 140 -3.50 0.84 -16.77
C ASP A 140 -2.63 0.24 -15.64
N PHE A 141 -3.22 -0.13 -14.49
CA PHE A 141 -2.52 -0.82 -13.40
C PHE A 141 -2.41 -2.33 -13.61
N GLU A 142 -3.11 -2.87 -14.60
CA GLU A 142 -3.07 -4.29 -14.91
C GLU A 142 -1.69 -4.72 -15.41
N ASP A 143 -1.30 -5.92 -14.99
CA ASP A 143 -0.05 -6.60 -15.39
C ASP A 143 1.23 -5.76 -15.16
N LYS A 144 1.26 -4.88 -14.15
CA LYS A 144 2.45 -4.11 -13.78
C LYS A 144 3.41 -4.93 -12.91
N ASP A 145 4.71 -4.71 -13.12
CA ASP A 145 5.76 -5.42 -12.41
C ASP A 145 6.02 -4.87 -11.00
N TYR A 146 5.74 -3.59 -10.76
CA TYR A 146 5.97 -2.95 -9.46
C TYR A 146 5.00 -1.79 -9.21
N TYR A 147 4.73 -1.50 -7.91
CA TYR A 147 3.80 -0.46 -7.49
C TYR A 147 4.17 0.93 -7.99
N GLY A 148 5.44 1.20 -8.27
CA GLY A 148 5.90 2.46 -8.86
C GLY A 148 5.30 2.77 -10.23
N GLN A 149 4.72 1.78 -10.91
CA GLN A 149 4.04 1.95 -12.19
C GLN A 149 2.54 2.25 -12.05
N TRP A 150 2.01 2.31 -10.83
CA TRP A 150 0.63 2.69 -10.55
C TRP A 150 0.52 4.20 -10.41
N TYR A 151 0.21 4.88 -11.51
CA TYR A 151 0.12 6.34 -11.57
C TYR A 151 -1.29 6.81 -11.24
N PHE A 152 -1.47 7.42 -10.07
CA PHE A 152 -2.73 8.02 -9.64
C PHE A 152 -2.83 9.45 -10.19
N VAL A 153 -3.19 9.57 -11.47
CA VAL A 153 -3.19 10.83 -12.21
C VAL A 153 -4.60 11.38 -12.34
N TYR A 154 -4.77 12.69 -12.14
CA TYR A 154 -5.99 13.40 -12.50
C TYR A 154 -5.83 14.02 -13.89
N VAL A 155 -6.73 13.65 -14.80
CA VAL A 155 -6.86 14.25 -16.12
C VAL A 155 -8.33 14.68 -16.29
N GLU A 156 -8.56 15.88 -16.81
CA GLU A 156 -9.89 16.49 -16.90
C GLU A 156 -10.91 15.64 -17.69
N ASN A 157 -10.46 14.83 -18.65
CA ASN A 157 -11.32 14.08 -19.59
C ASN A 157 -11.70 12.66 -19.11
N TYR A 158 -11.43 12.28 -17.88
CA TYR A 158 -11.83 11.00 -17.27
C TYR A 158 -13.04 11.13 -16.34
N LEU A 159 -14.08 11.86 -16.75
CA LEU A 159 -15.40 11.85 -16.14
C LEU A 159 -16.38 11.03 -16.95
#